data_d2e349fed42781c42de41bfe76e77a2e
#
_entry.id   d2e349fed42781c42de41bfe76e77a2e
#
_cell.length_a   1.000
_cell.length_b   1.000
_cell.length_c   1.000
_cell.angle_alpha   90.00
_cell.angle_beta   90.00
_cell.angle_gamma   90.00
#
_symmetry.space_group_name_H-M   'P 1'
#
loop_
_entity.id
_entity.type
_entity.pdbx_description
1 polymer ?
#
loop_
_entity_poly.entity_id
_entity_poly.type
_entity_poly.pdbx_seq_one_letter_code
_entity_poly.pdbx_strand_id
1 'polypeptide(L)'
;IGPIGDHGWTYQHEQGRKALAEKFGNQITTNYVENVAEGADAERVIRNMAKDNYDLIFTTSFGYMNPTLKVAKQFPKVTFEHATGYKQDKNLGTYLARTYEGRYVGGFLAAKMTKTKKIGYVASFPIPEVIRDINAIQLALNKYNPGTEIKVVWVNSWFDPGKEADAANALIDQGVDVVFQHTDSP
;
A
#
# COMPACT_ATOMS: atom_id res chain seq x y z
N ILE A 1 8.82 1.67 2.17
CA ILE A 1 8.76 2.49 3.39
C ILE A 1 9.21 1.70 4.61
N GLY A 2 8.67 0.53 4.84
CA GLY A 2 9.11 -0.37 5.91
C GLY A 2 10.31 -1.23 5.52
N PRO A 3 10.79 -2.10 6.43
CA PRO A 3 11.85 -3.05 6.15
C PRO A 3 11.33 -4.22 5.31
N ILE A 4 12.23 -4.87 4.56
CA ILE A 4 11.88 -6.04 3.74
C ILE A 4 11.46 -7.27 4.56
N GLY A 5 11.70 -7.28 5.86
CA GLY A 5 11.34 -8.34 6.80
C GLY A 5 10.04 -8.09 7.59
N ASP A 6 9.23 -7.10 7.19
CA ASP A 6 8.01 -6.72 7.92
C ASP A 6 6.83 -7.69 7.74
N HIS A 7 6.94 -8.65 6.85
CA HIS A 7 5.87 -9.57 6.42
C HIS A 7 4.62 -8.89 5.82
N GLY A 8 4.69 -7.58 5.57
CA GLY A 8 3.63 -6.76 4.98
C GLY A 8 3.90 -6.36 3.52
N TRP A 9 3.64 -5.09 3.21
CA TRP A 9 3.74 -4.52 1.86
C TRP A 9 5.15 -4.60 1.27
N THR A 10 6.16 -4.15 2.03
CA THR A 10 7.57 -4.15 1.59
C THR A 10 8.09 -5.58 1.40
N TYR A 11 7.73 -6.49 2.31
CA TYR A 11 8.05 -7.92 2.20
C TYR A 11 7.50 -8.54 0.91
N GLN A 12 6.26 -8.26 0.53
CA GLN A 12 5.66 -8.82 -0.69
C GLN A 12 6.38 -8.35 -1.95
N HIS A 13 6.80 -7.09 -2.01
CA HIS A 13 7.62 -6.58 -3.11
C HIS A 13 8.99 -7.26 -3.16
N GLU A 14 9.60 -7.53 -2.01
CA GLU A 14 10.86 -8.28 -1.93
C GLU A 14 10.70 -9.73 -2.40
N GLN A 15 9.57 -10.40 -2.10
CA GLN A 15 9.28 -11.72 -2.65
C GLN A 15 9.19 -11.68 -4.18
N GLY A 16 8.55 -10.64 -4.74
CA GLY A 16 8.51 -10.41 -6.19
C GLY A 16 9.91 -10.24 -6.80
N ARG A 17 10.77 -9.43 -6.16
CA ARG A 17 12.16 -9.24 -6.60
C ARG A 17 12.95 -10.57 -6.58
N LYS A 18 12.82 -11.35 -5.51
CA LYS A 18 13.47 -12.67 -5.39
C LYS A 18 13.01 -13.64 -6.47
N ALA A 19 11.70 -13.69 -6.74
CA ALA A 19 11.15 -14.52 -7.79
C ALA A 19 11.67 -14.13 -9.18
N LEU A 20 11.83 -12.83 -9.45
CA LEU A 20 12.46 -12.34 -10.70
C LEU A 20 13.93 -12.77 -10.78
N ALA A 21 14.71 -12.60 -9.70
CA ALA A 21 16.10 -12.98 -9.66
C ALA A 21 16.28 -14.50 -9.86
N GLU A 22 15.43 -15.32 -9.26
CA GLU A 22 15.43 -16.78 -9.45
C GLU A 22 15.07 -17.15 -10.90
N LYS A 23 14.02 -16.56 -11.45
CA LYS A 23 13.53 -16.88 -12.79
C LYS A 23 14.51 -16.51 -13.89
N PHE A 24 15.14 -15.36 -13.80
CA PHE A 24 16.00 -14.81 -14.85
C PHE A 24 17.51 -15.05 -14.60
N GLY A 25 17.90 -15.44 -13.38
CA GLY A 25 19.28 -15.78 -13.04
C GLY A 25 20.29 -14.73 -13.49
N ASN A 26 21.28 -15.15 -14.26
CA ASN A 26 22.36 -14.29 -14.75
C ASN A 26 21.94 -13.25 -15.82
N GLN A 27 20.69 -13.25 -16.26
CA GLN A 27 20.18 -12.28 -17.26
C GLN A 27 19.89 -10.91 -16.62
N ILE A 28 19.68 -10.87 -15.31
CA ILE A 28 19.40 -9.63 -14.59
C ILE A 28 20.21 -9.54 -13.30
N THR A 29 20.50 -8.31 -12.88
CA THR A 29 21.02 -8.01 -11.55
C THR A 29 19.98 -7.16 -10.84
N THR A 30 19.62 -7.51 -9.62
CA THR A 30 18.62 -6.79 -8.83
C THR A 30 19.21 -6.25 -7.54
N ASN A 31 18.75 -5.08 -7.13
CA ASN A 31 19.07 -4.46 -5.86
C ASN A 31 17.82 -3.80 -5.27
N TYR A 32 17.85 -3.41 -4.00
CA TYR A 32 16.76 -2.70 -3.34
C TYR A 32 17.31 -1.69 -2.31
N VAL A 33 16.46 -0.72 -1.98
CA VAL A 33 16.70 0.22 -0.86
C VAL A 33 15.42 0.25 -0.04
N GLU A 34 15.53 -0.07 1.23
CA GLU A 34 14.42 -0.10 2.19
C GLU A 34 14.42 1.12 3.12
N ASN A 35 13.35 1.32 3.88
CA ASN A 35 13.22 2.40 4.86
C ASN A 35 13.42 3.80 4.28
N VAL A 36 12.99 4.01 3.03
CA VAL A 36 13.09 5.32 2.37
C VAL A 36 11.87 6.16 2.75
N ALA A 37 12.12 7.32 3.34
CA ALA A 37 11.04 8.27 3.65
C ALA A 37 10.45 8.88 2.36
N GLU A 38 9.15 9.16 2.38
CA GLU A 38 8.49 9.87 1.27
C GLU A 38 9.00 11.31 1.14
N GLY A 39 8.86 11.89 -0.04
CA GLY A 39 9.30 13.25 -0.32
C GLY A 39 10.73 13.36 -0.84
N ALA A 40 11.57 14.20 -0.23
CA ALA A 40 12.91 14.52 -0.72
C ALA A 40 13.86 13.31 -0.70
N ASP A 41 13.76 12.46 0.30
CA ASP A 41 14.57 11.25 0.39
C ASP A 41 14.25 10.26 -0.74
N ALA A 42 12.96 10.05 -1.03
CA ALA A 42 12.54 9.23 -2.16
C ALA A 42 13.12 9.78 -3.48
N GLU A 43 13.01 11.09 -3.73
CA GLU A 43 13.57 11.70 -4.94
C GLU A 43 15.08 11.44 -5.03
N ARG A 44 15.81 11.63 -3.93
CA ARG A 44 17.27 11.42 -3.87
C ARG A 44 17.64 9.97 -4.18
N VAL A 45 16.97 9.00 -3.55
CA VAL A 45 17.25 7.56 -3.75
C VAL A 45 16.94 7.14 -5.18
N ILE A 46 15.74 7.48 -5.69
CA ILE A 46 15.32 7.14 -7.07
C ILE A 46 16.30 7.74 -8.08
N ARG A 47 16.73 8.99 -7.88
CA ARG A 47 17.71 9.66 -8.74
C ARG A 47 19.07 8.97 -8.72
N ASN A 48 19.54 8.53 -7.56
CA ASN A 48 20.80 7.81 -7.45
C ASN A 48 20.74 6.48 -8.21
N MET A 49 19.69 5.68 -8.03
CA MET A 49 19.51 4.46 -8.82
C MET A 49 19.52 4.74 -10.33
N ALA A 50 18.83 5.80 -10.79
CA ALA A 50 18.83 6.17 -12.21
C ALA A 50 20.22 6.60 -12.71
N LYS A 51 21.07 7.22 -11.86
CA LYS A 51 22.46 7.55 -12.17
C LYS A 51 23.38 6.32 -12.18
N ASP A 52 23.07 5.32 -11.35
CA ASP A 52 23.82 4.07 -11.23
C ASP A 52 23.50 3.07 -12.37
N ASN A 53 22.86 3.57 -13.44
CA ASN A 53 22.54 2.84 -14.67
C ASN A 53 21.59 1.63 -14.46
N TYR A 54 20.65 1.72 -13.55
CA TYR A 54 19.53 0.77 -13.53
C TYR A 54 18.61 1.02 -14.73
N ASP A 55 18.29 -0.02 -15.48
CA ASP A 55 17.41 0.05 -16.65
C ASP A 55 15.93 0.15 -16.25
N LEU A 56 15.56 -0.46 -15.13
CA LEU A 56 14.20 -0.53 -14.62
C LEU A 56 14.18 -0.27 -13.10
N ILE A 57 13.37 0.67 -12.66
CA ILE A 57 13.23 1.08 -11.26
C ILE A 57 11.77 0.96 -10.84
N PHE A 58 11.52 0.13 -9.83
CA PHE A 58 10.21 0.04 -9.15
C PHE A 58 10.18 0.97 -7.95
N THR A 59 9.09 1.72 -7.80
CA THR A 59 8.85 2.57 -6.63
C THR A 59 7.53 2.18 -5.97
N THR A 60 7.56 1.83 -4.69
CA THR A 60 6.54 0.99 -4.07
C THR A 60 5.76 1.68 -2.94
N SER A 61 5.64 3.00 -2.96
CA SER A 61 4.77 3.74 -2.04
C SER A 61 4.04 4.87 -2.77
N PHE A 62 2.79 5.13 -2.40
CA PHE A 62 1.98 6.19 -3.02
C PHE A 62 2.69 7.55 -3.01
N GLY A 63 3.33 7.92 -1.91
CA GLY A 63 4.05 9.19 -1.79
C GLY A 63 5.32 9.29 -2.65
N TYR A 64 5.76 8.20 -3.27
CA TYR A 64 6.86 8.24 -4.26
C TYR A 64 6.40 8.68 -5.66
N MET A 65 5.08 8.85 -5.90
CA MET A 65 4.53 9.19 -7.21
C MET A 65 5.14 10.46 -7.82
N ASN A 66 5.12 11.56 -7.08
CA ASN A 66 5.69 12.83 -7.55
C ASN A 66 7.23 12.80 -7.67
N PRO A 67 7.98 12.28 -6.68
CA PRO A 67 9.42 12.04 -6.83
C PRO A 67 9.77 11.21 -8.06
N THR A 68 9.07 10.09 -8.29
CA THR A 68 9.32 9.22 -9.45
C THR A 68 9.07 9.96 -10.77
N LEU A 69 7.93 10.65 -10.90
CA LEU A 69 7.61 11.42 -12.10
C LEU A 69 8.67 12.49 -12.40
N LYS A 70 9.16 13.18 -11.35
CA LYS A 70 10.20 14.21 -11.49
C LYS A 70 11.52 13.62 -11.97
N VAL A 71 11.91 12.47 -11.44
CA VAL A 71 13.15 11.79 -11.84
C VAL A 71 13.01 11.18 -13.23
N ALA A 72 11.88 10.52 -13.55
CA ALA A 72 11.64 9.91 -14.86
C ALA A 72 11.83 10.90 -16.02
N LYS A 73 11.36 12.13 -15.87
CA LYS A 73 11.57 13.21 -16.87
C LYS A 73 13.03 13.56 -17.12
N GLN A 74 13.91 13.33 -16.16
CA GLN A 74 15.33 13.63 -16.25
C GLN A 74 16.16 12.45 -16.79
N PHE A 75 15.62 11.25 -16.73
CA PHE A 75 16.26 10.00 -17.15
C PHE A 75 15.41 9.25 -18.18
N PRO A 76 15.23 9.77 -19.39
CA PRO A 76 14.28 9.25 -20.38
C PRO A 76 14.64 7.85 -20.92
N LYS A 77 15.84 7.34 -20.64
CA LYS A 77 16.29 6.00 -21.01
C LYS A 77 16.01 4.94 -19.94
N VAL A 78 15.69 5.35 -18.72
CA VAL A 78 15.34 4.46 -17.61
C VAL A 78 13.83 4.26 -17.60
N THR A 79 13.37 3.03 -17.43
CA THR A 79 11.96 2.71 -17.24
C THR A 79 11.62 2.74 -15.75
N PHE A 80 10.48 3.33 -15.42
CA PHE A 80 9.97 3.40 -14.05
C PHE A 80 8.61 2.74 -13.97
N GLU A 81 8.40 1.93 -12.93
CA GLU A 81 7.12 1.34 -12.58
C GLU A 81 6.74 1.73 -11.15
N HIS A 82 5.61 2.39 -11.00
CA HIS A 82 5.18 2.94 -9.73
C HIS A 82 3.92 2.25 -9.21
N ALA A 83 4.00 1.69 -7.98
CA ALA A 83 2.86 1.07 -7.32
C ALA A 83 1.87 2.12 -6.80
N THR A 84 0.57 1.87 -7.01
CA THR A 84 -0.56 2.60 -6.42
C THR A 84 -0.79 4.04 -6.91
N GLY A 85 0.16 4.64 -7.62
CA GLY A 85 0.00 5.97 -8.21
C GLY A 85 -0.93 6.00 -9.42
N TYR A 86 -1.21 7.22 -9.91
CA TYR A 86 -2.05 7.46 -11.08
C TYR A 86 -1.38 8.38 -12.13
N LYS A 87 -0.22 8.95 -11.82
CA LYS A 87 0.53 9.78 -12.77
C LYS A 87 1.46 8.92 -13.61
N GLN A 88 1.41 9.11 -14.91
CA GLN A 88 2.20 8.38 -15.90
C GLN A 88 2.98 9.35 -16.80
N ASP A 89 4.02 8.83 -17.46
CA ASP A 89 4.80 9.54 -18.49
C ASP A 89 5.32 8.50 -19.50
N LYS A 90 6.06 8.93 -20.51
CA LYS A 90 6.57 8.07 -21.60
C LYS A 90 7.38 6.86 -21.11
N ASN A 91 8.08 7.02 -19.98
CA ASN A 91 8.92 6.01 -19.35
C ASN A 91 8.51 5.73 -17.90
N LEU A 92 7.29 6.10 -17.51
CA LEU A 92 6.71 5.83 -16.19
C LEU A 92 5.34 5.19 -16.34
N GLY A 93 5.27 3.90 -15.98
CA GLY A 93 4.03 3.15 -15.81
C GLY A 93 3.56 3.14 -14.34
N THR A 94 2.32 2.70 -14.15
CA THR A 94 1.74 2.49 -12.82
C THR A 94 1.05 1.13 -12.77
N TYR A 95 1.12 0.48 -11.61
CA TYR A 95 0.44 -0.80 -11.37
C TYR A 95 -0.24 -0.82 -10.02
N LEU A 96 -1.33 -1.56 -9.93
CA LEU A 96 -2.11 -1.75 -8.70
C LEU A 96 -2.93 -3.04 -8.79
N ALA A 97 -2.91 -3.84 -7.73
CA ALA A 97 -3.84 -4.94 -7.57
C ALA A 97 -5.26 -4.43 -7.28
N ARG A 98 -6.28 -5.19 -7.67
CA ARG A 98 -7.69 -4.85 -7.37
C ARG A 98 -8.06 -5.23 -5.94
N THR A 99 -7.39 -4.64 -4.97
CA THR A 99 -7.55 -4.92 -3.53
C THR A 99 -8.99 -4.76 -3.07
N TYR A 100 -9.73 -3.82 -3.66
CA TYR A 100 -11.14 -3.57 -3.36
C TYR A 100 -12.06 -4.79 -3.61
N GLU A 101 -11.71 -5.69 -4.53
CA GLU A 101 -12.47 -6.93 -4.74
C GLU A 101 -12.36 -7.84 -3.50
N GLY A 102 -11.15 -8.02 -2.98
CA GLY A 102 -10.90 -8.74 -1.73
C GLY A 102 -11.55 -8.05 -0.53
N ARG A 103 -11.52 -6.71 -0.49
CA ARG A 103 -12.20 -5.93 0.55
C ARG A 103 -13.72 -6.11 0.53
N TYR A 104 -14.33 -6.19 -0.65
CA TYR A 104 -15.77 -6.50 -0.76
C TYR A 104 -16.09 -7.89 -0.17
N VAL A 105 -15.28 -8.90 -0.47
CA VAL A 105 -15.43 -10.26 0.10
C VAL A 105 -15.22 -10.21 1.62
N GLY A 106 -14.22 -9.50 2.11
CA GLY A 106 -14.01 -9.26 3.54
C GLY A 106 -15.22 -8.59 4.20
N GLY A 107 -15.80 -7.59 3.54
CA GLY A 107 -17.03 -6.91 3.98
C GLY A 107 -18.23 -7.84 4.07
N PHE A 108 -18.38 -8.78 3.12
CA PHE A 108 -19.39 -9.83 3.20
C PHE A 108 -19.19 -10.72 4.44
N LEU A 109 -17.97 -11.16 4.71
CA LEU A 109 -17.66 -11.97 5.90
C LEU A 109 -17.94 -11.17 7.19
N ALA A 110 -17.49 -9.92 7.25
CA ALA A 110 -17.77 -9.02 8.39
C ALA A 110 -19.27 -8.84 8.63
N ALA A 111 -20.06 -8.68 7.57
CA ALA A 111 -21.51 -8.59 7.66
C ALA A 111 -22.15 -9.83 8.30
N LYS A 112 -21.56 -11.02 8.11
CA LYS A 112 -22.04 -12.28 8.72
C LYS A 112 -21.52 -12.49 10.13
N MET A 113 -20.37 -11.95 10.47
CA MET A 113 -19.69 -12.20 11.75
C MET A 113 -20.05 -11.16 12.83
N THR A 114 -20.25 -9.90 12.46
CA THR A 114 -20.51 -8.84 13.44
C THR A 114 -21.81 -9.08 14.23
N LYS A 115 -21.73 -8.86 15.53
CA LYS A 115 -22.84 -8.87 16.47
C LYS A 115 -23.25 -7.46 16.87
N THR A 116 -22.31 -6.52 16.84
CA THR A 116 -22.52 -5.13 17.27
C THR A 116 -22.94 -4.20 16.13
N LYS A 117 -22.85 -4.65 14.88
CA LYS A 117 -23.00 -3.84 13.66
C LYS A 117 -22.02 -2.65 13.59
N LYS A 118 -20.87 -2.77 14.23
CA LYS A 118 -19.79 -1.79 14.22
C LYS A 118 -18.52 -2.46 13.75
N ILE A 119 -18.04 -2.02 12.59
CA ILE A 119 -16.80 -2.48 11.98
C ILE A 119 -15.73 -1.40 12.15
N GLY A 120 -14.54 -1.78 12.58
CA GLY A 120 -13.40 -0.89 12.68
C GLY A 120 -12.54 -0.91 11.43
N TYR A 121 -11.93 0.21 11.12
CA TYR A 121 -10.94 0.32 10.06
C TYR A 121 -9.77 1.18 10.52
N VAL A 122 -8.61 0.56 10.67
CA VAL A 122 -7.33 1.26 10.91
C VAL A 122 -6.80 1.69 9.55
N ALA A 123 -6.80 2.98 9.27
CA ALA A 123 -6.48 3.55 7.97
C ALA A 123 -5.18 4.37 8.00
N SER A 124 -4.35 4.23 6.96
CA SER A 124 -3.12 5.00 6.80
C SER A 124 -3.37 6.47 6.43
N PHE A 125 -3.71 6.74 5.18
CA PHE A 125 -3.93 8.09 4.65
C PHE A 125 -5.23 8.16 3.84
N PRO A 126 -5.94 9.31 3.82
CA PRO A 126 -7.19 9.48 3.05
C PRO A 126 -6.93 9.68 1.55
N ILE A 127 -6.29 8.70 0.91
CA ILE A 127 -5.99 8.68 -0.52
C ILE A 127 -7.04 7.83 -1.28
N PRO A 128 -7.16 7.97 -2.62
CA PRO A 128 -8.18 7.28 -3.41
C PRO A 128 -8.21 5.77 -3.22
N GLU A 129 -7.07 5.13 -3.09
CA GLU A 129 -6.93 3.68 -2.86
C GLU A 129 -7.61 3.26 -1.55
N VAL A 130 -7.26 3.91 -0.44
CA VAL A 130 -7.78 3.58 0.90
C VAL A 130 -9.28 3.87 0.98
N ILE A 131 -9.73 5.01 0.45
CA ILE A 131 -11.15 5.38 0.41
C ILE A 131 -11.96 4.36 -0.41
N ARG A 132 -11.44 3.94 -1.56
CA ARG A 132 -12.09 2.92 -2.42
C ARG A 132 -12.26 1.59 -1.68
N ASP A 133 -11.25 1.16 -0.94
CA ASP A 133 -11.27 -0.09 -0.19
C ASP A 133 -12.28 -0.04 0.97
N ILE A 134 -12.36 1.08 1.71
CA ILE A 134 -13.40 1.31 2.73
C ILE A 134 -14.79 1.26 2.09
N ASN A 135 -14.98 1.94 0.96
CA ASN A 135 -16.26 1.97 0.25
C ASN A 135 -16.67 0.58 -0.26
N ALA A 136 -15.72 -0.24 -0.70
CA ALA A 136 -16.00 -1.62 -1.13
C ALA A 136 -16.54 -2.48 0.03
N ILE A 137 -15.95 -2.35 1.23
CA ILE A 137 -16.46 -2.99 2.44
C ILE A 137 -17.88 -2.47 2.75
N GLN A 138 -18.09 -1.14 2.73
CA GLN A 138 -19.39 -0.56 3.05
C GLN A 138 -20.49 -1.01 2.08
N LEU A 139 -20.18 -1.16 0.79
CA LEU A 139 -21.13 -1.69 -0.19
C LEU A 139 -21.57 -3.12 0.16
N ALA A 140 -20.64 -3.97 0.61
CA ALA A 140 -20.98 -5.32 1.05
C ALA A 140 -21.82 -5.29 2.33
N LEU A 141 -21.47 -4.47 3.32
CA LEU A 141 -22.22 -4.31 4.56
C LEU A 141 -23.67 -3.85 4.27
N ASN A 142 -23.84 -2.84 3.42
CA ASN A 142 -25.17 -2.34 3.05
C ASN A 142 -26.04 -3.43 2.41
N LYS A 143 -25.43 -4.31 1.62
CA LYS A 143 -26.16 -5.41 0.94
C LYS A 143 -26.49 -6.57 1.87
N TYR A 144 -25.60 -6.95 2.75
CA TYR A 144 -25.71 -8.22 3.50
C TYR A 144 -26.04 -8.07 4.98
N ASN A 145 -25.86 -6.88 5.56
CA ASN A 145 -26.25 -6.55 6.93
C ASN A 145 -26.54 -5.04 7.06
N PRO A 146 -27.67 -4.57 6.51
CA PRO A 146 -28.02 -3.13 6.52
C PRO A 146 -27.99 -2.51 7.92
N GLY A 147 -27.52 -1.28 8.00
CA GLY A 147 -27.38 -0.55 9.26
C GLY A 147 -26.06 -0.86 10.00
N THR A 148 -25.15 -1.62 9.39
CA THR A 148 -23.78 -1.77 9.89
C THR A 148 -22.95 -0.56 9.47
N GLU A 149 -22.27 0.06 10.42
CA GLU A 149 -21.39 1.22 10.22
C GLU A 149 -19.91 0.85 10.24
N ILE A 150 -19.09 1.58 9.50
CA ILE A 150 -17.62 1.50 9.58
C ILE A 150 -17.11 2.72 10.37
N LYS A 151 -16.37 2.45 11.45
CA LYS A 151 -15.62 3.45 12.21
C LYS A 151 -14.18 3.46 11.73
N VAL A 152 -13.70 4.62 11.28
CA VAL A 152 -12.35 4.77 10.72
C VAL A 152 -11.49 5.58 11.66
N VAL A 153 -10.27 5.06 11.95
CA VAL A 153 -9.21 5.81 12.65
C VAL A 153 -8.04 5.98 11.68
N TRP A 154 -7.68 7.23 11.41
CA TRP A 154 -6.57 7.59 10.54
C TRP A 154 -5.28 7.71 11.36
N VAL A 155 -4.30 6.82 11.11
CA VAL A 155 -3.01 6.83 11.81
C VAL A 155 -1.98 7.77 11.18
N ASN A 156 -2.24 8.24 9.95
CA ASN A 156 -1.36 9.12 9.18
C ASN A 156 0.08 8.56 9.04
N SER A 157 0.18 7.25 8.88
CA SER A 157 1.42 6.52 8.65
C SER A 157 1.12 5.28 7.82
N TRP A 158 2.10 4.84 7.00
CA TRP A 158 2.04 3.53 6.36
C TRP A 158 2.52 2.42 7.28
N PHE A 159 3.54 2.69 8.10
CA PHE A 159 4.14 1.71 8.98
C PHE A 159 4.46 2.35 10.34
N ASP A 160 3.66 2.03 11.35
CA ASP A 160 3.84 2.44 12.74
C ASP A 160 3.07 1.47 13.65
N PRO A 161 3.67 0.31 14.00
CA PRO A 161 2.98 -0.72 14.78
C PRO A 161 2.36 -0.22 16.09
N GLY A 162 3.00 0.78 16.73
CA GLY A 162 2.48 1.38 17.97
C GLY A 162 1.17 2.13 17.75
N LYS A 163 1.14 3.06 16.78
CA LYS A 163 -0.09 3.80 16.44
C LYS A 163 -1.19 2.89 15.91
N GLU A 164 -0.83 1.85 15.18
CA GLU A 164 -1.78 0.89 14.63
C GLU A 164 -2.45 0.08 15.73
N ALA A 165 -1.68 -0.39 16.72
CA ALA A 165 -2.22 -1.06 17.91
C ALA A 165 -3.11 -0.13 18.74
N ASP A 166 -2.70 1.11 18.97
CA ASP A 166 -3.50 2.12 19.71
C ASP A 166 -4.82 2.40 18.97
N ALA A 167 -4.78 2.54 17.65
CA ALA A 167 -5.97 2.75 16.82
C ALA A 167 -6.94 1.56 16.89
N ALA A 168 -6.42 0.33 16.82
CA ALA A 168 -7.22 -0.89 16.93
C ALA A 168 -7.89 -0.98 18.33
N ASN A 169 -7.15 -0.72 19.40
CA ASN A 169 -7.67 -0.70 20.77
C ASN A 169 -8.77 0.36 20.93
N ALA A 170 -8.53 1.58 20.43
CA ALA A 170 -9.54 2.64 20.48
C ALA A 170 -10.83 2.31 19.72
N LEU A 171 -10.75 1.52 18.65
CA LEU A 171 -11.92 1.00 17.94
C LEU A 171 -12.65 -0.07 18.75
N ILE A 172 -11.92 -0.98 19.38
CA ILE A 172 -12.50 -2.04 20.24
C ILE A 172 -13.22 -1.40 21.44
N ASP A 173 -12.65 -0.39 22.08
CA ASP A 173 -13.28 0.34 23.18
C ASP A 173 -14.58 1.04 22.77
N GLN A 174 -14.76 1.34 21.49
CA GLN A 174 -16.00 1.88 20.93
C GLN A 174 -17.04 0.79 20.56
N GLY A 175 -16.78 -0.47 20.92
CA GLY A 175 -17.67 -1.59 20.70
C GLY A 175 -17.61 -2.20 19.30
N VAL A 176 -16.51 -2.00 18.59
CA VAL A 176 -16.21 -2.69 17.32
C VAL A 176 -15.87 -4.15 17.61
N ASP A 177 -16.40 -5.09 16.83
CA ASP A 177 -16.15 -6.52 16.97
C ASP A 177 -15.50 -7.18 15.76
N VAL A 178 -15.31 -6.44 14.67
CA VAL A 178 -14.51 -6.82 13.50
C VAL A 178 -13.65 -5.65 13.08
N VAL A 179 -12.34 -5.86 12.95
CA VAL A 179 -11.38 -4.80 12.57
C VAL A 179 -10.72 -5.14 11.25
N PHE A 180 -10.69 -4.17 10.35
CA PHE A 180 -9.86 -4.16 9.15
C PHE A 180 -8.70 -3.19 9.34
N GLN A 181 -7.66 -3.39 8.57
CA GLN A 181 -6.54 -2.45 8.50
C GLN A 181 -6.14 -2.16 7.04
N HIS A 182 -5.52 -0.99 6.82
CA HIS A 182 -4.87 -0.61 5.57
C HIS A 182 -3.60 0.18 5.90
N THR A 183 -2.68 -0.54 6.47
CA THR A 183 -1.32 -0.13 6.87
C THR A 183 -0.36 -1.23 6.45
N ASP A 184 0.94 -1.00 6.56
CA ASP A 184 1.97 -1.93 6.08
C ASP A 184 2.44 -2.90 7.17
N SER A 185 2.05 -2.69 8.43
CA SER A 185 2.33 -3.65 9.51
C SER A 185 1.41 -4.87 9.42
N PRO A 186 1.92 -6.08 9.71
CA PRO A 186 1.12 -7.30 9.76
C PRO A 186 0.17 -7.34 10.95
#